data_b9cd7de0d032debcb47ad9881d1462a4
#
_entry.id   b9cd7de0d032debcb47ad9881d1462a4
#
_cell.length_a   1.000
_cell.length_b   1.000
_cell.length_c   1.000
_cell.angle_alpha   90.00
_cell.angle_beta   90.00
_cell.angle_gamma   90.00
#
_symmetry.space_group_name_H-M   'P 1'
#
loop_
_entity.id
_entity.type
_entity.pdbx_description
1 polymer ?
#
loop_
_entity_poly.entity_id
_entity_poly.type
_entity_poly.pdbx_seq_one_letter_code
_entity_poly.pdbx_strand_id
1 'polypeptide(L)'
;VAAPLDWNPEMSSALAVSIGNTRTQIGRIVDGTVQEYATVSSDTPTEALEQLVAWSKDIDKDERIVLLASVRADTADAMRSLVVDQIGAEIIELEQDLPVPIGRALDSESIVGVDRLLAAAAVWNELKQACIIVDVGTAVTVDFVDGEGVFQGGAIMPGTRAMLDSLTDSADLLPSIDYRRPDGEPFGRNTTEAMLRGVHNAI
;
A
#
# COMPACT_ATOMS: atom_id res chain seq x y z
N VAL A 1 12.91 -9.04 -20.78
CA VAL A 1 11.50 -8.62 -20.92
C VAL A 1 10.72 -9.91 -20.79
N ALA A 2 10.13 -10.16 -19.61
CA ALA A 2 9.20 -11.28 -19.42
C ALA A 2 7.98 -10.97 -20.31
N ALA A 3 7.49 -11.99 -21.01
CA ALA A 3 6.25 -11.89 -21.76
C ALA A 3 5.14 -11.48 -20.78
N PRO A 4 4.22 -10.58 -21.16
CA PRO A 4 3.05 -10.34 -20.34
C PRO A 4 2.36 -11.69 -20.17
N LEU A 5 2.03 -12.03 -18.91
CA LEU A 5 1.05 -13.08 -18.68
C LEU A 5 -0.15 -12.74 -19.57
N ASP A 6 -0.62 -13.70 -20.34
CA ASP A 6 -1.87 -13.58 -21.06
C ASP A 6 -2.97 -13.39 -20.00
N TRP A 7 -3.13 -12.13 -19.56
CA TRP A 7 -4.29 -11.73 -18.78
C TRP A 7 -5.50 -12.12 -19.63
N ASN A 8 -6.16 -13.19 -19.21
CA ASN A 8 -7.39 -13.59 -19.86
C ASN A 8 -8.48 -12.59 -19.46
N PRO A 9 -8.96 -11.71 -20.37
CA PRO A 9 -10.04 -10.79 -20.06
C PRO A 9 -11.37 -11.50 -19.73
N GLU A 10 -11.43 -12.84 -19.81
CA GLU A 10 -12.56 -13.64 -19.35
C GLU A 10 -12.59 -13.88 -17.85
N MET A 11 -11.56 -13.48 -17.08
CA MET A 11 -11.62 -13.50 -15.61
C MET A 11 -12.53 -12.38 -15.13
N SER A 12 -13.79 -12.75 -14.90
CA SER A 12 -14.84 -11.79 -14.52
C SER A 12 -14.66 -11.25 -13.09
N SER A 13 -13.95 -11.93 -12.20
CA SER A 13 -13.84 -11.55 -10.79
C SER A 13 -12.51 -11.96 -10.14
N ALA A 14 -11.96 -11.08 -9.30
CA ALA A 14 -10.80 -11.37 -8.46
C ALA A 14 -10.93 -10.68 -7.09
N LEU A 15 -10.28 -11.24 -6.08
CA LEU A 15 -10.08 -10.59 -4.79
C LEU A 15 -8.68 -9.99 -4.76
N ALA A 16 -8.54 -8.81 -4.20
CA ALA A 16 -7.25 -8.14 -4.04
C ALA A 16 -6.96 -7.87 -2.57
N VAL A 17 -5.72 -8.10 -2.16
CA VAL A 17 -5.23 -7.85 -0.81
C VAL A 17 -3.92 -7.09 -0.90
N SER A 18 -3.87 -5.90 -0.31
CA SER A 18 -2.64 -5.10 -0.19
C SER A 18 -2.31 -4.90 1.28
N ILE A 19 -1.25 -5.54 1.74
CA ILE A 19 -0.81 -5.52 3.14
C ILE A 19 0.29 -4.47 3.30
N GLY A 20 -0.07 -3.33 3.86
CA GLY A 20 0.86 -2.28 4.30
C GLY A 20 1.35 -2.51 5.73
N ASN A 21 2.23 -1.64 6.21
CA ASN A 21 2.77 -1.74 7.59
C ASN A 21 1.70 -1.56 8.67
N THR A 22 0.70 -0.70 8.45
CA THR A 22 -0.34 -0.37 9.45
C THR A 22 -1.72 -0.81 9.00
N ARG A 23 -2.00 -0.80 7.70
CA ARG A 23 -3.33 -1.06 7.14
C ARG A 23 -3.26 -2.11 6.05
N THR A 24 -4.22 -3.01 6.06
CA THR A 24 -4.49 -3.95 4.97
C THR A 24 -5.73 -3.48 4.22
N GLN A 25 -5.57 -3.28 2.93
CA GLN A 25 -6.64 -2.93 2.01
C GLN A 25 -7.08 -4.19 1.28
N ILE A 26 -8.37 -4.37 1.16
CA ILE A 26 -8.97 -5.51 0.45
C ILE A 26 -10.03 -5.00 -0.51
N GLY A 27 -10.18 -5.68 -1.64
CA GLY A 27 -11.17 -5.32 -2.64
C GLY A 27 -11.67 -6.52 -3.42
N ARG A 28 -12.90 -6.42 -3.93
CA ARG A 28 -13.43 -7.31 -4.95
C ARG A 28 -13.46 -6.57 -6.28
N ILE A 29 -12.84 -7.16 -7.27
CA ILE A 29 -12.75 -6.63 -8.61
C ILE A 29 -13.67 -7.48 -9.51
N VAL A 30 -14.53 -6.85 -10.28
CA VAL A 30 -15.40 -7.48 -11.27
C VAL A 30 -15.25 -6.70 -12.57
N ASP A 31 -14.98 -7.38 -13.65
CA ASP A 31 -14.77 -6.78 -14.97
C ASP A 31 -13.77 -5.60 -14.95
N GLY A 32 -12.67 -5.78 -14.24
CA GLY A 32 -11.62 -4.76 -14.09
C GLY A 32 -11.97 -3.57 -13.19
N THR A 33 -13.14 -3.58 -12.54
CA THR A 33 -13.61 -2.48 -11.69
C THR A 33 -13.75 -2.93 -10.25
N VAL A 34 -13.26 -2.11 -9.30
CA VAL A 34 -13.44 -2.36 -7.86
C VAL A 34 -14.91 -2.13 -7.51
N GLN A 35 -15.59 -3.20 -7.10
CA GLN A 35 -17.00 -3.16 -6.69
C GLN A 35 -17.15 -3.01 -5.19
N GLU A 36 -16.26 -3.63 -4.43
CA GLU A 36 -16.28 -3.63 -2.97
C GLU A 36 -14.86 -3.34 -2.47
N TYR A 37 -14.77 -2.60 -1.39
CA TYR A 37 -13.52 -2.18 -0.80
C TYR A 37 -13.63 -2.04 0.71
N ALA A 38 -12.62 -2.48 1.45
CA ALA A 38 -12.50 -2.26 2.88
C ALA A 38 -11.03 -2.05 3.28
N THR A 39 -10.85 -1.38 4.42
CA THR A 39 -9.54 -1.20 5.04
C THR A 39 -9.62 -1.65 6.49
N VAL A 40 -8.70 -2.53 6.88
CA VAL A 40 -8.59 -3.05 8.25
C VAL A 40 -7.18 -2.83 8.79
N SER A 41 -6.96 -3.05 10.08
CA SER A 41 -5.61 -3.06 10.65
C SER A 41 -4.79 -4.24 10.12
N SER A 42 -3.51 -4.00 9.79
CA SER A 42 -2.62 -5.11 9.41
C SER A 42 -2.27 -6.03 10.58
N ASP A 43 -2.55 -5.62 11.81
CA ASP A 43 -2.36 -6.43 13.02
C ASP A 43 -3.55 -7.37 13.29
N THR A 44 -4.66 -7.22 12.55
CA THR A 44 -5.87 -8.07 12.64
C THR A 44 -6.21 -8.70 11.29
N PRO A 45 -5.38 -9.61 10.75
CA PRO A 45 -5.60 -10.20 9.43
C PRO A 45 -6.91 -10.99 9.32
N THR A 46 -7.47 -11.45 10.45
CA THR A 46 -8.75 -12.17 10.50
C THR A 46 -9.93 -11.31 10.05
N GLU A 47 -9.95 -10.01 10.33
CA GLU A 47 -10.99 -9.10 9.87
C GLU A 47 -11.01 -8.97 8.34
N ALA A 48 -9.82 -8.88 7.72
CA ALA A 48 -9.68 -8.90 6.27
C ALA A 48 -10.20 -10.21 5.68
N LEU A 49 -9.85 -11.34 6.32
CA LEU A 49 -10.26 -12.65 5.86
C LEU A 49 -11.78 -12.84 5.91
N GLU A 50 -12.46 -12.41 6.97
CA GLU A 50 -13.91 -12.49 7.07
C GLU A 50 -14.61 -11.79 5.91
N GLN A 51 -14.14 -10.62 5.52
CA GLN A 51 -14.67 -9.89 4.36
C GLN A 51 -14.37 -10.63 3.04
N LEU A 52 -13.14 -11.12 2.86
CA LEU A 52 -12.76 -11.87 1.66
C LEU A 52 -13.59 -13.15 1.52
N VAL A 53 -13.84 -13.88 2.62
CA VAL A 53 -14.72 -15.05 2.66
C VAL A 53 -16.15 -14.69 2.28
N ALA A 54 -16.65 -13.54 2.74
CA ALA A 54 -17.99 -13.08 2.37
C ALA A 54 -18.09 -12.82 0.86
N TRP A 55 -17.14 -12.08 0.30
CA TRP A 55 -17.11 -11.73 -1.13
C TRP A 55 -16.79 -12.91 -2.05
N SER A 56 -16.04 -13.90 -1.56
CA SER A 56 -15.70 -15.09 -2.35
C SER A 56 -16.90 -15.98 -2.66
N LYS A 57 -18.01 -15.85 -1.91
CA LYS A 57 -19.22 -16.64 -2.12
C LYS A 57 -19.90 -16.37 -3.47
N ASP A 58 -19.68 -15.18 -4.01
CA ASP A 58 -20.24 -14.75 -5.30
C ASP A 58 -19.33 -15.11 -6.49
N ILE A 59 -18.21 -15.80 -6.23
CA ILE A 59 -17.25 -16.24 -7.25
C ILE A 59 -17.24 -17.76 -7.27
N ASP A 60 -17.32 -18.35 -8.47
CA ASP A 60 -17.25 -19.79 -8.64
C ASP A 60 -15.92 -20.32 -8.07
N LYS A 61 -15.99 -21.46 -7.37
CA LYS A 61 -14.88 -21.95 -6.56
C LYS A 61 -13.60 -22.18 -7.38
N ASP A 62 -13.75 -22.64 -8.60
CA ASP A 62 -12.63 -22.94 -9.51
C ASP A 62 -12.08 -21.69 -10.21
N GLU A 63 -12.73 -20.53 -10.03
CA GLU A 63 -12.34 -19.22 -10.59
C GLU A 63 -11.83 -18.25 -9.52
N ARG A 64 -11.74 -18.68 -8.26
CA ARG A 64 -11.31 -17.81 -7.16
C ARG A 64 -9.82 -17.53 -7.24
N ILE A 65 -9.49 -16.28 -7.46
CA ILE A 65 -8.11 -15.78 -7.45
C ILE A 65 -7.98 -14.66 -6.42
N VAL A 66 -6.90 -14.69 -5.66
CA VAL A 66 -6.49 -13.61 -4.76
C VAL A 66 -5.17 -13.03 -5.24
N LEU A 67 -5.20 -11.76 -5.63
CA LEU A 67 -4.00 -10.97 -5.91
C LEU A 67 -3.47 -10.43 -4.59
N LEU A 68 -2.26 -10.84 -4.20
CA LEU A 68 -1.64 -10.46 -2.94
C LEU A 68 -0.43 -9.55 -3.18
N ALA A 69 -0.47 -8.38 -2.57
CA ALA A 69 0.68 -7.48 -2.46
C ALA A 69 1.02 -7.25 -0.99
N SER A 70 2.27 -7.35 -0.60
CA SER A 70 2.65 -7.16 0.80
C SER A 70 4.02 -6.52 0.95
N VAL A 71 4.14 -5.64 1.94
CA VAL A 71 5.42 -5.14 2.47
C VAL A 71 5.75 -5.76 3.84
N ARG A 72 4.95 -6.74 4.30
CA ARG A 72 5.11 -7.48 5.56
C ARG A 72 5.05 -8.99 5.31
N ALA A 73 6.19 -9.66 5.32
CA ALA A 73 6.30 -11.08 5.01
C ALA A 73 5.52 -11.98 6.00
N ASP A 74 5.63 -11.70 7.30
CA ASP A 74 4.93 -12.44 8.37
C ASP A 74 3.41 -12.42 8.21
N THR A 75 2.85 -11.25 7.91
CA THR A 75 1.41 -11.06 7.69
C THR A 75 0.96 -11.68 6.36
N ALA A 76 1.81 -11.60 5.33
CA ALA A 76 1.53 -12.25 4.03
C ALA A 76 1.45 -13.78 4.17
N ASP A 77 2.38 -14.39 4.90
CA ASP A 77 2.38 -15.83 5.14
C ASP A 77 1.12 -16.30 5.90
N ALA A 78 0.73 -15.56 6.93
CA ALA A 78 -0.50 -15.81 7.66
C ALA A 78 -1.73 -15.68 6.76
N MET A 79 -1.82 -14.61 5.97
CA MET A 79 -2.93 -14.37 5.04
C MET A 79 -3.00 -15.47 3.98
N ARG A 80 -1.87 -15.88 3.42
CA ARG A 80 -1.79 -16.94 2.42
C ARG A 80 -2.37 -18.26 2.96
N SER A 81 -1.94 -18.67 4.15
CA SER A 81 -2.48 -19.89 4.79
C SER A 81 -3.98 -19.81 5.00
N LEU A 82 -4.47 -18.68 5.52
CA LEU A 82 -5.90 -18.47 5.78
C LEU A 82 -6.75 -18.44 4.50
N VAL A 83 -6.26 -17.84 3.43
CA VAL A 83 -6.96 -17.78 2.13
C VAL A 83 -7.07 -19.18 1.52
N VAL A 84 -6.00 -19.96 1.54
CA VAL A 84 -6.02 -21.34 1.03
C VAL A 84 -7.01 -22.20 1.83
N ASP A 85 -6.95 -22.13 3.16
CA ASP A 85 -7.75 -22.98 4.03
C ASP A 85 -9.25 -22.64 4.01
N GLN A 86 -9.60 -21.35 3.95
CA GLN A 86 -10.99 -20.89 4.14
C GLN A 86 -11.70 -20.50 2.84
N ILE A 87 -10.95 -20.01 1.84
CA ILE A 87 -11.53 -19.57 0.57
C ILE A 87 -11.29 -20.63 -0.52
N GLY A 88 -10.16 -21.34 -0.46
CA GLY A 88 -9.73 -22.30 -1.48
C GLY A 88 -9.44 -21.60 -2.81
N ALA A 89 -8.86 -20.41 -2.76
CA ALA A 89 -8.50 -19.61 -3.91
C ALA A 89 -7.06 -19.87 -4.35
N GLU A 90 -6.77 -19.70 -5.63
CA GLU A 90 -5.42 -19.53 -6.13
C GLU A 90 -4.87 -18.17 -5.68
N ILE A 91 -3.62 -18.12 -5.22
CA ILE A 91 -2.97 -16.89 -4.80
C ILE A 91 -1.89 -16.54 -5.81
N ILE A 92 -1.93 -15.31 -6.31
CA ILE A 92 -0.92 -14.71 -7.16
C ILE A 92 -0.27 -13.59 -6.37
N GLU A 93 0.98 -13.76 -5.98
CA GLU A 93 1.73 -12.75 -5.24
C GLU A 93 2.44 -11.81 -6.20
N LEU A 94 2.13 -10.52 -6.08
CA LEU A 94 2.75 -9.50 -6.91
C LEU A 94 4.23 -9.34 -6.57
N GLU A 95 5.07 -9.19 -7.58
CA GLU A 95 6.52 -9.17 -7.56
C GLU A 95 7.20 -10.52 -7.31
N GLN A 96 6.46 -11.56 -6.96
CA GLN A 96 6.97 -12.94 -6.90
C GLN A 96 6.49 -13.76 -8.10
N ASP A 97 5.17 -13.85 -8.27
CA ASP A 97 4.55 -14.63 -9.36
C ASP A 97 4.25 -13.75 -10.56
N LEU A 98 3.81 -12.51 -10.31
CA LEU A 98 3.41 -11.55 -11.32
C LEU A 98 4.07 -10.19 -11.08
N PRO A 99 4.94 -9.70 -11.98
CA PRO A 99 5.53 -8.38 -11.85
C PRO A 99 4.47 -7.28 -12.03
N VAL A 100 4.57 -6.20 -11.25
CA VAL A 100 3.75 -5.00 -11.46
C VAL A 100 4.09 -4.40 -12.84
N PRO A 101 3.09 -4.11 -13.68
CA PRO A 101 3.28 -3.73 -15.09
C PRO A 101 3.73 -2.26 -15.24
N ILE A 102 4.95 -1.95 -14.76
CA ILE A 102 5.58 -0.64 -14.91
C ILE A 102 7.07 -0.81 -15.27
N GLY A 103 7.56 0.01 -16.17
CA GLY A 103 8.99 0.09 -16.46
C GLY A 103 9.79 0.53 -15.22
N ARG A 104 11.05 0.12 -15.09
CA ARG A 104 11.91 0.44 -13.93
C ARG A 104 13.30 0.81 -14.39
N ALA A 105 13.79 1.95 -13.92
CA ALA A 105 15.17 2.42 -14.09
C ALA A 105 15.83 2.50 -12.71
N LEU A 106 16.03 1.32 -12.11
CA LEU A 106 16.60 1.16 -10.77
C LEU A 106 17.93 0.42 -10.85
N ASP A 107 18.75 0.55 -9.81
CA ASP A 107 19.94 -0.26 -9.66
C ASP A 107 19.56 -1.75 -9.58
N SER A 108 20.42 -2.62 -10.14
CA SER A 108 20.12 -4.05 -10.34
C SER A 108 19.79 -4.83 -9.06
N GLU A 109 20.20 -4.32 -7.90
CA GLU A 109 19.96 -4.95 -6.58
C GLU A 109 18.89 -4.20 -5.76
N SER A 110 18.23 -3.20 -6.35
CA SER A 110 17.23 -2.40 -5.65
C SER A 110 15.97 -3.19 -5.38
N ILE A 111 15.57 -3.25 -4.12
CA ILE A 111 14.26 -3.76 -3.69
C ILE A 111 13.36 -2.55 -3.45
N VAL A 112 12.26 -2.47 -4.19
CA VAL A 112 11.24 -1.43 -4.01
C VAL A 112 9.99 -2.06 -3.42
N GLY A 113 9.38 -1.41 -2.45
CA GLY A 113 8.09 -1.84 -1.90
C GLY A 113 7.05 -1.95 -3.02
N VAL A 114 6.33 -3.07 -3.03
CA VAL A 114 5.30 -3.35 -4.05
C VAL A 114 4.18 -2.30 -4.05
N ASP A 115 3.89 -1.71 -2.91
CA ASP A 115 2.93 -0.61 -2.73
C ASP A 115 3.30 0.62 -3.58
N ARG A 116 4.56 1.02 -3.61
CA ARG A 116 5.07 2.13 -4.43
C ARG A 116 4.96 1.82 -5.92
N LEU A 117 5.29 0.60 -6.33
CA LEU A 117 5.18 0.17 -7.72
C LEU A 117 3.72 0.13 -8.18
N LEU A 118 2.81 -0.35 -7.34
CA LEU A 118 1.37 -0.37 -7.62
C LEU A 118 0.81 1.04 -7.76
N ALA A 119 1.16 1.95 -6.84
CA ALA A 119 0.76 3.35 -6.93
C ALA A 119 1.27 3.99 -8.23
N ALA A 120 2.54 3.74 -8.58
CA ALA A 120 3.14 4.24 -9.81
C ALA A 120 2.45 3.68 -11.07
N ALA A 121 2.18 2.38 -11.12
CA ALA A 121 1.49 1.74 -12.23
C ALA A 121 0.06 2.27 -12.39
N ALA A 122 -0.67 2.43 -11.29
CA ALA A 122 -2.04 2.94 -11.29
C ALA A 122 -2.09 4.38 -11.80
N VAL A 123 -1.26 5.27 -11.26
CA VAL A 123 -1.22 6.68 -11.68
C VAL A 123 -0.77 6.82 -13.13
N TRP A 124 0.25 6.06 -13.55
CA TRP A 124 0.68 6.05 -14.95
C TRP A 124 -0.43 5.57 -15.89
N ASN A 125 -1.17 4.52 -15.47
CA ASN A 125 -2.26 4.01 -16.30
C ASN A 125 -3.33 5.06 -16.59
N GLU A 126 -3.63 5.91 -15.61
CA GLU A 126 -4.62 6.98 -15.74
C GLU A 126 -4.10 8.20 -16.51
N LEU A 127 -2.89 8.66 -16.18
CA LEU A 127 -2.38 9.94 -16.67
C LEU A 127 -1.64 9.84 -18.00
N LYS A 128 -0.94 8.72 -18.26
CA LYS A 128 -0.07 8.49 -19.43
C LYS A 128 0.91 9.64 -19.70
N GLN A 129 1.42 10.26 -18.64
CA GLN A 129 2.39 11.35 -18.68
C GLN A 129 3.30 11.30 -17.47
N ALA A 130 4.45 11.99 -17.52
CA ALA A 130 5.34 12.11 -16.37
C ALA A 130 4.59 12.64 -15.15
N CYS A 131 4.82 12.02 -13.99
CA CYS A 131 4.15 12.38 -12.75
C CYS A 131 5.02 12.14 -11.52
N ILE A 132 4.74 12.92 -10.47
CA ILE A 132 5.25 12.69 -9.13
C ILE A 132 4.09 12.17 -8.30
N ILE A 133 4.31 11.06 -7.60
CA ILE A 133 3.35 10.43 -6.71
C ILE A 133 3.81 10.68 -5.28
N VAL A 134 2.93 11.28 -4.48
CA VAL A 134 3.18 11.50 -3.05
C VAL A 134 2.19 10.67 -2.26
N ASP A 135 2.69 9.71 -1.50
CA ASP A 135 1.90 8.92 -0.56
C ASP A 135 2.26 9.33 0.87
N VAL A 136 1.25 9.70 1.65
CA VAL A 136 1.40 10.17 3.04
C VAL A 136 0.72 9.18 3.98
N GLY A 137 1.54 8.31 4.55
CA GLY A 137 1.09 7.25 5.45
C GLY A 137 2.04 7.05 6.64
N THR A 138 2.33 5.81 6.97
CA THR A 138 3.32 5.42 7.98
C THR A 138 4.71 5.97 7.64
N ALA A 139 5.07 5.94 6.38
CA ALA A 139 6.12 6.74 5.77
C ALA A 139 5.49 7.75 4.80
N VAL A 140 6.23 8.77 4.43
CA VAL A 140 5.93 9.61 3.27
C VAL A 140 6.87 9.20 2.16
N THR A 141 6.31 8.83 1.01
CA THR A 141 7.09 8.54 -0.19
C THR A 141 6.82 9.60 -1.26
N VAL A 142 7.84 9.94 -2.01
CA VAL A 142 7.75 10.83 -3.17
C VAL A 142 8.42 10.10 -4.32
N ASP A 143 7.63 9.61 -5.26
CA ASP A 143 8.06 8.76 -6.35
C ASP A 143 7.91 9.48 -7.69
N PHE A 144 8.82 9.20 -8.63
CA PHE A 144 8.80 9.79 -9.95
C PHE A 144 8.63 8.72 -11.03
N VAL A 145 7.67 8.95 -11.91
CA VAL A 145 7.47 8.19 -13.16
C VAL A 145 7.67 9.15 -14.33
N ASP A 146 8.52 8.79 -15.27
CA ASP A 146 8.81 9.62 -16.43
C ASP A 146 7.73 9.58 -17.52
N GLY A 147 7.92 10.33 -18.60
CA GLY A 147 6.96 10.42 -19.70
C GLY A 147 6.82 9.16 -20.54
N GLU A 148 7.65 8.15 -20.32
CA GLU A 148 7.61 6.85 -21.00
C GLU A 148 6.99 5.74 -20.12
N GLY A 149 6.60 6.09 -18.88
CA GLY A 149 6.02 5.15 -17.92
C GLY A 149 7.07 4.32 -17.21
N VAL A 150 8.26 4.88 -16.99
CA VAL A 150 9.33 4.22 -16.27
C VAL A 150 9.44 4.82 -14.88
N PHE A 151 9.33 3.97 -13.85
CA PHE A 151 9.56 4.33 -12.46
C PHE A 151 11.06 4.60 -12.25
N GLN A 152 11.38 5.83 -11.89
CA GLN A 152 12.74 6.35 -11.75
C GLN A 152 13.26 6.30 -10.30
N GLY A 153 12.45 5.74 -9.36
CA GLY A 153 12.74 5.79 -7.94
C GLY A 153 12.12 7.00 -7.26
N GLY A 154 12.58 7.31 -6.05
CA GLY A 154 12.02 8.40 -5.26
C GLY A 154 12.71 8.60 -3.92
N ALA A 155 12.05 9.32 -3.02
CA ALA A 155 12.50 9.59 -1.67
C ALA A 155 11.53 9.00 -0.65
N ILE A 156 12.05 8.58 0.49
CA ILE A 156 11.27 8.06 1.61
C ILE A 156 11.66 8.84 2.86
N MET A 157 10.65 9.33 3.59
CA MET A 157 10.84 9.99 4.89
C MET A 157 9.85 9.44 5.91
N PRO A 158 10.09 9.62 7.23
CA PRO A 158 9.14 9.23 8.24
C PRO A 158 7.80 9.95 8.07
N GLY A 159 6.68 9.25 8.30
CA GLY A 159 5.37 9.89 8.38
C GLY A 159 5.19 10.68 9.68
N THR A 160 4.09 11.42 9.79
CA THR A 160 3.84 12.34 10.92
C THR A 160 3.95 11.66 12.29
N ARG A 161 3.42 10.44 12.42
CA ARG A 161 3.49 9.65 13.65
C ARG A 161 4.92 9.30 14.01
N ALA A 162 5.66 8.74 13.05
CA ALA A 162 7.05 8.35 13.25
C ALA A 162 7.95 9.55 13.59
N MET A 163 7.69 10.73 13.02
CA MET A 163 8.40 11.95 13.38
C MET A 163 8.12 12.37 14.82
N LEU A 164 6.86 12.32 15.27
CA LEU A 164 6.49 12.66 16.66
C LEU A 164 7.06 11.66 17.66
N ASP A 165 6.97 10.37 17.37
CA ASP A 165 7.51 9.30 18.20
C ASP A 165 9.04 9.46 18.35
N SER A 166 9.75 9.75 17.24
CA SER A 166 11.19 10.00 17.25
C SER A 166 11.58 11.20 18.12
N LEU A 167 10.79 12.28 18.14
CA LEU A 167 11.03 13.42 19.02
C LEU A 167 10.88 13.03 20.49
N THR A 168 9.85 12.28 20.83
CA THR A 168 9.57 11.79 22.18
C THR A 168 10.69 10.85 22.66
N ASP A 169 11.11 9.93 21.80
CA ASP A 169 12.17 8.95 22.14
C ASP A 169 13.55 9.58 22.27
N SER A 170 13.77 10.73 21.61
CA SER A 170 15.07 11.41 21.61
C SER A 170 15.24 12.46 22.71
N ALA A 171 14.18 12.84 23.43
CA ALA A 171 14.24 13.92 24.40
C ALA A 171 13.23 13.74 25.55
N ASP A 172 13.75 13.50 26.76
CA ASP A 172 12.97 13.19 27.97
C ASP A 172 11.87 14.20 28.33
N LEU A 173 12.00 15.43 27.88
CA LEU A 173 11.04 16.51 28.19
C LEU A 173 9.95 16.69 27.12
N LEU A 174 10.02 15.94 26.00
CA LEU A 174 9.00 16.03 24.97
C LEU A 174 7.88 15.01 25.23
N PRO A 175 6.61 15.47 25.27
CA PRO A 175 5.50 14.59 25.57
C PRO A 175 5.17 13.69 24.38
N SER A 176 4.68 12.47 24.63
CA SER A 176 4.04 11.64 23.61
C SER A 176 2.70 12.26 23.22
N ILE A 177 2.51 12.53 21.94
CA ILE A 177 1.32 13.17 21.40
C ILE A 177 0.88 12.52 20.09
N ASP A 178 -0.43 12.44 19.88
CA ASP A 178 -0.98 12.02 18.59
C ASP A 178 -0.98 13.19 17.60
N TYR A 179 -0.70 12.86 16.33
CA TYR A 179 -0.76 13.86 15.28
C TYR A 179 -2.20 14.36 15.09
N ARG A 180 -2.33 15.68 15.07
CA ARG A 180 -3.52 16.39 14.59
C ARG A 180 -3.06 17.58 13.79
N ARG A 181 -3.81 17.92 12.74
CA ARG A 181 -3.49 19.11 11.94
C ARG A 181 -3.56 20.35 12.85
N PRO A 182 -2.47 21.12 12.95
CA PRO A 182 -2.51 22.36 13.72
C PRO A 182 -3.29 23.45 12.98
N ASP A 183 -4.09 24.22 13.72
CA ASP A 183 -4.83 25.37 13.21
C ASP A 183 -4.16 26.70 13.59
N GLY A 184 -4.36 27.75 12.79
CA GLY A 184 -3.94 29.11 13.08
C GLY A 184 -2.46 29.41 12.81
N GLU A 185 -1.79 30.08 13.75
CA GLU A 185 -0.44 30.63 13.58
C GLU A 185 0.63 29.55 13.26
N PRO A 186 1.66 29.89 12.49
CA PRO A 186 2.70 28.92 12.07
C PRO A 186 3.61 28.45 13.22
N PHE A 187 3.65 29.16 14.34
CA PHE A 187 4.47 28.85 15.51
C PHE A 187 3.64 28.44 16.71
N GLY A 188 3.99 27.33 17.37
CA GLY A 188 3.37 26.89 18.62
C GLY A 188 3.83 27.71 19.81
N ARG A 189 2.91 27.96 20.76
CA ARG A 189 3.21 28.70 21.99
C ARG A 189 3.48 27.80 23.19
N ASN A 190 3.42 26.50 23.01
CA ASN A 190 3.80 25.47 23.97
C ASN A 190 4.47 24.30 23.25
N THR A 191 5.09 23.40 24.00
CA THR A 191 5.85 22.27 23.44
C THR A 191 5.01 21.40 22.50
N THR A 192 3.81 21.01 22.89
CA THR A 192 2.90 20.20 22.06
C THR A 192 2.58 20.86 20.74
N GLU A 193 2.22 22.13 20.75
CA GLU A 193 1.94 22.89 19.52
C GLU A 193 3.19 23.04 18.66
N ALA A 194 4.36 23.29 19.28
CA ALA A 194 5.61 23.42 18.54
C ALA A 194 5.98 22.12 17.83
N MET A 195 5.83 20.97 18.48
CA MET A 195 6.06 19.63 17.88
C MET A 195 5.09 19.39 16.71
N LEU A 196 3.78 19.61 16.92
CA LEU A 196 2.77 19.41 15.87
C LEU A 196 3.02 20.29 14.65
N ARG A 197 3.39 21.56 14.84
CA ARG A 197 3.67 22.51 13.75
C ARG A 197 4.99 22.17 13.05
N GLY A 198 6.01 21.79 13.79
CA GLY A 198 7.28 21.35 13.23
C GLY A 198 7.09 20.16 12.28
N VAL A 199 6.41 19.13 12.74
CA VAL A 199 6.10 17.95 11.93
C VAL A 199 5.16 18.27 10.76
N HIS A 200 4.12 19.10 10.98
CA HIS A 200 3.19 19.49 9.92
C HIS A 200 3.86 20.28 8.78
N ASN A 201 4.79 21.15 9.12
CA ASN A 201 5.49 21.99 8.13
C ASN A 201 6.65 21.25 7.45
N ALA A 202 7.03 20.06 7.91
CA ALA A 202 8.07 19.23 7.31
C ALA A 202 7.55 18.36 6.15
N ILE A 203 6.24 18.24 6.02
CA ILE A 203 5.53 17.51 4.96
C ILE A 203 4.81 18.49 4.04
#